data_6782d54f3827144888b7b86650d08786
#
_entry.id   6782d54f3827144888b7b86650d08786
#
_cell.length_a   1.000
_cell.length_b   1.000
_cell.length_c   1.000
_cell.angle_alpha   90.00
_cell.angle_beta   90.00
_cell.angle_gamma   90.00
#
_symmetry.space_group_name_H-M   'P 1'
#
loop_
_entity.id
_entity.type
_entity.pdbx_description
1 polymer ?
#
loop_
_entity_poly.entity_id
_entity_poly.type
_entity_poly.pdbx_seq_one_letter_code
_entity_poly.pdbx_strand_id
1 'polypeptide(L)'
;HGISSSVDDSKVVIGSHHFVFEDEGCVVPEGMQEKFDALPEEYSHLYMAVEGRLVAVICIEDPIRDEAADVIRTLKELGFAKVVMMTGDSERTACAIARKVGVDEYYSEVLPEDKASYVERAKAEGHKVIMIGDGINDSPALSAADIGIAISDGAEIAREIADITVGADNLNELITLRKISTAL
;
A
#
# COMPACT_ATOMS: atom_id res chain seq x y z
N HIS A 1 -3.66 -11.56 -5.59
CA HIS A 1 -2.63 -12.35 -6.29
C HIS A 1 -2.25 -13.57 -5.47
N GLY A 2 -1.88 -14.69 -6.15
CA GLY A 2 -1.49 -15.92 -5.47
C GLY A 2 -0.91 -16.96 -6.40
N ILE A 3 -0.57 -18.10 -5.83
CA ILE A 3 -0.01 -19.26 -6.53
C ILE A 3 -0.90 -20.47 -6.21
N SER A 4 -1.27 -21.22 -7.24
CA SER A 4 -1.93 -22.52 -7.14
C SER A 4 -1.01 -23.59 -7.74
N SER A 5 -0.76 -24.67 -6.99
CA SER A 5 0.15 -25.74 -7.39
C SER A 5 -0.29 -27.09 -6.79
N SER A 6 0.37 -28.16 -7.15
CA SER A 6 0.18 -29.49 -6.55
C SER A 6 1.45 -29.93 -5.83
N VAL A 7 1.30 -30.36 -4.58
CA VAL A 7 2.36 -30.89 -3.73
C VAL A 7 1.90 -32.25 -3.19
N ASP A 8 2.65 -33.31 -3.43
CA ASP A 8 2.31 -34.68 -3.05
C ASP A 8 0.85 -35.07 -3.44
N ASP A 9 0.48 -34.80 -4.69
CA ASP A 9 -0.85 -35.00 -5.27
C ASP A 9 -1.99 -34.18 -4.64
N SER A 10 -1.72 -33.29 -3.71
CA SER A 10 -2.69 -32.39 -3.10
C SER A 10 -2.62 -31.00 -3.71
N LYS A 11 -3.78 -30.39 -4.02
CA LYS A 11 -3.84 -29.01 -4.49
C LYS A 11 -3.53 -28.07 -3.34
N VAL A 12 -2.50 -27.23 -3.52
CA VAL A 12 -2.09 -26.19 -2.56
C VAL A 12 -2.26 -24.83 -3.20
N VAL A 13 -2.90 -23.93 -2.47
CA VAL A 13 -3.16 -22.56 -2.87
C VAL A 13 -2.59 -21.62 -1.82
N ILE A 14 -1.82 -20.60 -2.24
CA ILE A 14 -1.26 -19.59 -1.35
C ILE A 14 -1.47 -18.23 -2.00
N GLY A 15 -2.04 -17.26 -1.28
CA GLY A 15 -2.26 -15.93 -1.83
C GLY A 15 -3.03 -14.97 -0.92
N SER A 16 -3.47 -13.86 -1.53
CA SER A 16 -4.33 -12.88 -0.89
C SER A 16 -5.70 -13.46 -0.54
N HIS A 17 -6.48 -12.75 0.29
CA HIS A 17 -7.86 -13.12 0.62
C HIS A 17 -8.69 -13.36 -0.64
N HIS A 18 -8.72 -12.38 -1.53
CA HIS A 18 -9.46 -12.46 -2.80
C HIS A 18 -9.10 -13.73 -3.59
N PHE A 19 -7.78 -13.95 -3.79
CA PHE A 19 -7.33 -15.10 -4.57
C PHE A 19 -7.73 -16.43 -3.94
N VAL A 20 -7.54 -16.61 -2.62
CA VAL A 20 -7.80 -17.90 -1.96
C VAL A 20 -9.29 -18.17 -1.80
N PHE A 21 -10.10 -17.17 -1.42
CA PHE A 21 -11.51 -17.38 -1.10
C PHE A 21 -12.46 -17.08 -2.26
N GLU A 22 -12.16 -16.09 -3.11
CA GLU A 22 -13.04 -15.70 -4.21
C GLU A 22 -12.67 -16.38 -5.52
N ASP A 23 -11.40 -16.34 -5.93
CA ASP A 23 -10.96 -16.97 -7.18
C ASP A 23 -10.89 -18.50 -7.06
N GLU A 24 -10.28 -19.02 -6.00
CA GLU A 24 -10.05 -20.46 -5.79
C GLU A 24 -11.16 -21.15 -4.97
N GLY A 25 -12.08 -20.36 -4.38
CA GLY A 25 -13.26 -20.88 -3.69
C GLY A 25 -12.96 -21.68 -2.41
N CYS A 26 -11.82 -21.44 -1.78
CA CYS A 26 -11.45 -22.13 -0.54
C CYS A 26 -12.32 -21.69 0.64
N VAL A 27 -12.42 -22.53 1.67
CA VAL A 27 -13.27 -22.25 2.83
C VAL A 27 -12.48 -22.31 4.13
N VAL A 28 -12.90 -21.53 5.10
CA VAL A 28 -12.43 -21.64 6.48
C VAL A 28 -13.01 -22.92 7.10
N PRO A 29 -12.21 -23.79 7.74
CA PRO A 29 -12.70 -25.01 8.35
C PRO A 29 -13.74 -24.73 9.44
N GLU A 30 -14.69 -25.65 9.60
CA GLU A 30 -15.70 -25.57 10.65
C GLU A 30 -15.04 -25.44 12.05
N GLY A 31 -15.55 -24.52 12.89
CA GLY A 31 -15.02 -24.22 14.20
C GLY A 31 -13.77 -23.34 14.24
N MET A 32 -13.26 -22.89 13.09
CA MET A 32 -12.09 -21.97 13.02
C MET A 32 -12.48 -20.51 12.74
N GLN A 33 -13.77 -20.22 12.51
CA GLN A 33 -14.24 -18.88 12.15
C GLN A 33 -13.86 -17.83 13.20
N GLU A 34 -14.04 -18.10 14.48
CA GLU A 34 -13.70 -17.17 15.56
C GLU A 34 -12.20 -16.80 15.56
N LYS A 35 -11.32 -17.77 15.29
CA LYS A 35 -9.87 -17.52 15.19
C LYS A 35 -9.53 -16.73 13.93
N PHE A 36 -10.22 -16.98 12.83
CA PHE A 36 -10.06 -16.27 11.59
C PHE A 36 -10.47 -14.80 11.74
N ASP A 37 -11.61 -14.55 12.40
CA ASP A 37 -12.13 -13.21 12.65
C ASP A 37 -11.31 -12.42 13.67
N ALA A 38 -10.58 -13.13 14.54
CA ALA A 38 -9.67 -12.53 15.52
C ALA A 38 -8.25 -12.22 15.00
N LEU A 39 -7.99 -12.43 13.70
CA LEU A 39 -6.70 -12.05 13.11
C LEU A 39 -6.49 -10.54 13.22
N PRO A 40 -5.25 -10.08 13.54
CA PRO A 40 -4.93 -8.65 13.65
C PRO A 40 -5.26 -7.90 12.36
N GLU A 41 -6.03 -6.83 12.45
CA GLU A 41 -6.50 -6.08 11.27
C GLU A 41 -5.38 -5.29 10.59
N GLU A 42 -4.40 -4.86 11.36
CA GLU A 42 -3.25 -4.08 10.91
C GLU A 42 -2.18 -4.90 10.17
N TYR A 43 -2.27 -6.24 10.21
CA TYR A 43 -1.30 -7.10 9.56
C TYR A 43 -1.75 -7.47 8.14
N SER A 44 -0.80 -7.54 7.23
CA SER A 44 -1.02 -8.18 5.94
C SER A 44 -1.10 -9.68 6.12
N HIS A 45 -2.06 -10.31 5.44
CA HIS A 45 -2.31 -11.74 5.58
C HIS A 45 -2.03 -12.48 4.28
N LEU A 46 -1.26 -13.56 4.39
CA LEU A 46 -1.08 -14.54 3.33
C LEU A 46 -1.79 -15.83 3.75
N TYR A 47 -2.76 -16.25 2.96
CA TYR A 47 -3.59 -17.41 3.24
C TYR A 47 -3.08 -18.63 2.50
N MET A 48 -3.02 -19.78 3.18
CA MET A 48 -2.67 -21.06 2.59
C MET A 48 -3.80 -22.05 2.75
N ALA A 49 -4.24 -22.63 1.65
CA ALA A 49 -5.28 -23.66 1.62
C ALA A 49 -4.76 -24.94 0.96
N VAL A 50 -5.21 -26.07 1.45
CA VAL A 50 -4.95 -27.41 0.89
C VAL A 50 -6.29 -28.07 0.63
N GLU A 51 -6.47 -28.63 -0.58
CA GLU A 51 -7.72 -29.27 -1.00
C GLU A 51 -8.96 -28.41 -0.73
N GLY A 52 -8.84 -27.08 -1.00
CA GLY A 52 -9.92 -26.13 -0.85
C GLY A 52 -10.23 -25.73 0.60
N ARG A 53 -9.43 -26.10 1.58
CA ARG A 53 -9.60 -25.75 2.99
C ARG A 53 -8.44 -24.93 3.49
N LEU A 54 -8.70 -23.82 4.16
CA LEU A 54 -7.69 -23.01 4.82
C LEU A 54 -6.96 -23.84 5.89
N VAL A 55 -5.66 -23.92 5.80
CA VAL A 55 -4.81 -24.66 6.75
C VAL A 55 -3.89 -23.75 7.56
N ALA A 56 -3.50 -22.59 7.01
CA ALA A 56 -2.66 -21.62 7.70
C ALA A 56 -2.95 -20.19 7.23
N VAL A 57 -2.71 -19.24 8.13
CA VAL A 57 -2.61 -17.82 7.83
C VAL A 57 -1.28 -17.32 8.34
N ILE A 58 -0.50 -16.73 7.45
CA ILE A 58 0.76 -16.06 7.79
C ILE A 58 0.44 -14.58 7.95
N CYS A 59 0.57 -14.10 9.19
CA CYS A 59 0.42 -12.68 9.50
C CYS A 59 1.76 -12.00 9.31
N ILE A 60 1.81 -11.02 8.43
CA ILE A 60 3.01 -10.24 8.12
C ILE A 60 2.81 -8.88 8.77
N GLU A 61 3.64 -8.62 9.77
CA GLU A 61 3.71 -7.30 10.40
C GLU A 61 4.65 -6.44 9.57
N ASP A 62 4.08 -5.39 8.94
CA ASP A 62 4.84 -4.31 8.34
C ASP A 62 4.59 -3.06 9.19
N PRO A 63 5.49 -2.73 10.12
CA PRO A 63 5.24 -1.67 11.08
C PRO A 63 5.16 -0.32 10.36
N ILE A 64 4.07 0.41 10.63
CA ILE A 64 3.94 1.79 10.21
C ILE A 64 5.05 2.59 10.89
N ARG A 65 5.71 3.45 10.14
CA ARG A 65 6.74 4.36 10.67
C ARG A 65 6.15 5.24 11.76
N ASP A 66 6.85 5.37 12.87
CA ASP A 66 6.37 6.12 14.04
C ASP A 66 6.00 7.57 13.69
N GLU A 67 6.76 8.20 12.79
CA GLU A 67 6.55 9.58 12.37
C GLU A 67 5.44 9.77 11.34
N ALA A 68 4.88 8.69 10.74
CA ALA A 68 3.97 8.80 9.59
C ALA A 68 2.73 9.67 9.87
N ALA A 69 2.07 9.47 11.02
CA ALA A 69 0.89 10.25 11.39
C ALA A 69 1.21 11.75 11.60
N ASP A 70 2.35 12.05 12.22
CA ASP A 70 2.79 13.42 12.45
C ASP A 70 3.19 14.12 11.13
N VAL A 71 3.83 13.41 10.24
CA VAL A 71 4.18 13.92 8.91
C VAL A 71 2.92 14.24 8.10
N ILE A 72 1.94 13.32 8.06
CA ILE A 72 0.67 13.55 7.35
C ILE A 72 -0.08 14.77 7.91
N ARG A 73 -0.19 14.87 9.23
CA ARG A 73 -0.80 16.03 9.88
C ARG A 73 -0.09 17.33 9.49
N THR A 74 1.23 17.35 9.56
CA THR A 74 2.04 18.53 9.25
C THR A 74 1.93 18.93 7.76
N LEU A 75 1.89 17.98 6.85
CA LEU A 75 1.67 18.26 5.43
C LEU A 75 0.33 18.97 5.20
N LYS A 76 -0.75 18.52 5.86
CA LYS A 76 -2.05 19.20 5.80
C LYS A 76 -1.98 20.64 6.35
N GLU A 77 -1.30 20.85 7.47
CA GLU A 77 -1.06 22.18 8.03
C GLU A 77 -0.26 23.09 7.08
N LEU A 78 0.63 22.52 6.29
CA LEU A 78 1.43 23.20 5.25
C LEU A 78 0.68 23.43 3.93
N GLY A 79 -0.64 23.19 3.91
CA GLY A 79 -1.52 23.56 2.80
C GLY A 79 -1.77 22.47 1.76
N PHE A 80 -1.45 21.21 2.04
CA PHE A 80 -1.96 20.12 1.22
C PHE A 80 -3.45 19.93 1.48
N ALA A 81 -4.26 20.09 0.44
CA ALA A 81 -5.71 20.02 0.54
C ALA A 81 -6.21 18.61 0.88
N LYS A 82 -5.49 17.58 0.44
CA LYS A 82 -5.87 16.18 0.59
C LYS A 82 -4.63 15.29 0.58
N VAL A 83 -4.59 14.32 1.49
CA VAL A 83 -3.60 13.23 1.51
C VAL A 83 -4.30 11.91 1.28
N VAL A 84 -3.88 11.19 0.26
CA VAL A 84 -4.49 9.93 -0.20
C VAL A 84 -3.48 8.80 -0.07
N MET A 85 -3.90 7.66 0.46
CA MET A 85 -3.12 6.43 0.52
C MET A 85 -3.59 5.44 -0.54
N MET A 86 -2.66 4.87 -1.31
CA MET A 86 -2.94 3.78 -2.26
C MET A 86 -2.08 2.58 -1.89
N THR A 87 -2.72 1.43 -1.67
CA THR A 87 -2.03 0.20 -1.25
C THR A 87 -2.58 -1.01 -1.99
N GLY A 88 -1.73 -2.02 -2.17
CA GLY A 88 -2.14 -3.34 -2.63
C GLY A 88 -2.73 -4.23 -1.53
N ASP A 89 -2.71 -3.77 -0.27
CA ASP A 89 -3.27 -4.52 0.85
C ASP A 89 -4.79 -4.65 0.77
N SER A 90 -5.33 -5.59 1.55
CA SER A 90 -6.78 -5.78 1.68
C SER A 90 -7.47 -4.53 2.24
N GLU A 91 -8.76 -4.39 1.94
CA GLU A 91 -9.60 -3.30 2.46
C GLU A 91 -9.52 -3.19 3.99
N ARG A 92 -9.53 -4.33 4.70
CA ARG A 92 -9.43 -4.38 6.16
C ARG A 92 -8.14 -3.75 6.67
N THR A 93 -7.00 -4.15 6.11
CA THR A 93 -5.67 -3.64 6.47
C THR A 93 -5.53 -2.17 6.09
N ALA A 94 -5.91 -1.81 4.88
CA ALA A 94 -5.87 -0.42 4.39
C ALA A 94 -6.69 0.53 5.26
N CYS A 95 -7.89 0.14 5.65
CA CYS A 95 -8.76 0.90 6.54
C CYS A 95 -8.12 1.14 7.91
N ALA A 96 -7.55 0.08 8.52
CA ALA A 96 -6.88 0.17 9.82
C ALA A 96 -5.67 1.12 9.77
N ILE A 97 -4.83 0.99 8.75
CA ILE A 97 -3.67 1.85 8.53
C ILE A 97 -4.10 3.30 8.28
N ALA A 98 -5.05 3.54 7.37
CA ALA A 98 -5.54 4.86 7.03
C ALA A 98 -6.05 5.65 8.25
N ARG A 99 -6.79 4.98 9.13
CA ARG A 99 -7.26 5.56 10.40
C ARG A 99 -6.10 5.91 11.33
N LYS A 100 -5.10 5.04 11.43
CA LYS A 100 -3.95 5.21 12.31
C LYS A 100 -3.05 6.37 11.86
N VAL A 101 -2.81 6.51 10.57
CA VAL A 101 -1.95 7.57 10.02
C VAL A 101 -2.70 8.87 9.72
N GLY A 102 -4.03 8.84 9.62
CA GLY A 102 -4.88 10.02 9.47
C GLY A 102 -4.91 10.61 8.05
N VAL A 103 -4.85 9.78 7.01
CA VAL A 103 -5.09 10.21 5.64
C VAL A 103 -6.56 10.60 5.43
N ASP A 104 -6.85 11.39 4.38
CA ASP A 104 -8.22 11.85 4.09
C ASP A 104 -9.02 10.80 3.30
N GLU A 105 -8.31 10.00 2.50
CA GLU A 105 -8.89 8.98 1.63
C GLU A 105 -7.88 7.85 1.43
N TYR A 106 -8.36 6.65 1.18
CA TYR A 106 -7.51 5.53 0.83
C TYR A 106 -8.15 4.66 -0.24
N TYR A 107 -7.31 3.96 -0.98
CA TYR A 107 -7.68 2.94 -1.95
C TYR A 107 -6.91 1.66 -1.63
N SER A 108 -7.64 0.58 -1.42
CA SER A 108 -7.13 -0.77 -1.17
C SER A 108 -7.05 -1.59 -2.45
N GLU A 109 -6.33 -2.69 -2.42
CA GLU A 109 -6.23 -3.68 -3.52
C GLU A 109 -5.86 -3.06 -4.88
N VAL A 110 -5.14 -1.92 -4.86
CA VAL A 110 -4.72 -1.19 -6.05
C VAL A 110 -3.53 -1.89 -6.69
N LEU A 111 -3.67 -2.26 -7.96
CA LEU A 111 -2.57 -2.81 -8.73
C LEU A 111 -1.57 -1.71 -9.11
N PRO A 112 -0.27 -2.04 -9.27
CA PRO A 112 0.74 -1.06 -9.66
C PRO A 112 0.38 -0.26 -10.93
N GLU A 113 -0.18 -0.93 -11.94
CA GLU A 113 -0.63 -0.31 -13.20
C GLU A 113 -1.81 0.65 -13.01
N ASP A 114 -2.65 0.45 -12.00
CA ASP A 114 -3.83 1.28 -11.77
C ASP A 114 -3.50 2.56 -11.00
N LYS A 115 -2.40 2.60 -10.25
CA LYS A 115 -1.99 3.79 -9.49
C LYS A 115 -1.82 5.02 -10.37
N ALA A 116 -1.28 4.87 -11.57
CA ALA A 116 -1.15 5.96 -12.54
C ALA A 116 -2.50 6.54 -12.94
N SER A 117 -3.51 5.69 -13.15
CA SER A 117 -4.87 6.11 -13.51
C SER A 117 -5.53 6.94 -12.41
N TYR A 118 -5.26 6.67 -11.13
CA TYR A 118 -5.73 7.50 -10.02
C TYR A 118 -5.10 8.90 -10.04
N VAL A 119 -3.78 8.96 -10.31
CA VAL A 119 -3.06 10.24 -10.44
C VAL A 119 -3.60 11.05 -11.62
N GLU A 120 -3.77 10.44 -12.80
CA GLU A 120 -4.28 11.10 -14.00
C GLU A 120 -5.69 11.64 -13.79
N ARG A 121 -6.56 10.88 -13.10
CA ARG A 121 -7.91 11.31 -12.77
C ARG A 121 -7.92 12.54 -11.88
N ALA A 122 -7.12 12.55 -10.81
CA ALA A 122 -7.00 13.70 -9.93
C ALA A 122 -6.50 14.95 -10.67
N LYS A 123 -5.54 14.79 -11.59
CA LYS A 123 -5.07 15.90 -12.46
C LYS A 123 -6.16 16.38 -13.41
N ALA A 124 -6.96 15.49 -13.98
CA ALA A 124 -8.09 15.85 -14.85
C ALA A 124 -9.19 16.63 -14.11
N GLU A 125 -9.33 16.39 -12.79
CA GLU A 125 -10.20 17.15 -11.88
C GLU A 125 -9.62 18.53 -11.51
N GLY A 126 -8.42 18.87 -11.99
CA GLY A 126 -7.77 20.17 -11.79
C GLY A 126 -6.86 20.24 -10.56
N HIS A 127 -6.57 19.12 -9.93
CA HIS A 127 -5.65 19.07 -8.80
C HIS A 127 -4.18 19.04 -9.24
N LYS A 128 -3.32 19.65 -8.44
CA LYS A 128 -1.87 19.41 -8.52
C LYS A 128 -1.51 18.24 -7.66
N VAL A 129 -0.89 17.23 -8.26
CA VAL A 129 -0.63 15.94 -7.62
C VAL A 129 0.85 15.74 -7.39
N ILE A 130 1.20 15.46 -6.13
CA ILE A 130 2.50 14.92 -5.75
C ILE A 130 2.30 13.44 -5.47
N MET A 131 3.00 12.58 -6.20
CA MET A 131 3.05 11.14 -5.94
C MET A 131 4.31 10.80 -5.16
N ILE A 132 4.14 10.00 -4.10
CA ILE A 132 5.23 9.51 -3.27
C ILE A 132 5.19 7.98 -3.31
N GLY A 133 6.31 7.34 -3.60
CA GLY A 133 6.40 5.88 -3.72
C GLY A 133 7.81 5.35 -3.57
N ASP A 134 7.98 4.04 -3.66
CA ASP A 134 9.28 3.34 -3.54
C ASP A 134 10.14 3.42 -4.82
N GLY A 135 9.57 3.88 -5.91
CA GLY A 135 10.23 4.08 -7.20
C GLY A 135 10.20 2.86 -8.13
N ILE A 136 10.07 1.64 -7.64
CA ILE A 136 10.09 0.43 -8.47
C ILE A 136 8.68 0.10 -8.98
N ASN A 137 7.76 -0.15 -8.07
CA ASN A 137 6.39 -0.52 -8.40
C ASN A 137 5.53 0.70 -8.75
N ASP A 138 5.93 1.88 -8.30
CA ASP A 138 5.19 3.13 -8.45
C ASP A 138 5.66 3.98 -9.64
N SER A 139 6.61 3.50 -10.44
CA SER A 139 7.18 4.22 -11.57
C SER A 139 6.17 4.88 -12.51
N PRO A 140 5.11 4.21 -12.97
CA PRO A 140 4.11 4.83 -13.83
C PRO A 140 3.36 5.97 -13.13
N ALA A 141 3.02 5.81 -11.84
CA ALA A 141 2.31 6.82 -11.06
C ALA A 141 3.20 8.01 -10.72
N LEU A 142 4.47 7.79 -10.40
CA LEU A 142 5.46 8.85 -10.19
C LEU A 142 5.62 9.72 -11.44
N SER A 143 5.74 9.08 -12.61
CA SER A 143 5.87 9.79 -13.90
C SER A 143 4.58 10.51 -14.32
N ALA A 144 3.41 10.03 -13.93
CA ALA A 144 2.11 10.65 -14.25
C ALA A 144 1.82 11.89 -13.39
N ALA A 145 2.41 12.01 -12.22
CA ALA A 145 2.20 13.11 -11.28
C ALA A 145 2.75 14.46 -11.80
N ASP A 146 2.39 15.56 -11.15
CA ASP A 146 3.04 16.86 -11.40
C ASP A 146 4.42 16.90 -10.76
N ILE A 147 4.60 16.16 -9.66
CA ILE A 147 5.89 15.92 -9.01
C ILE A 147 5.89 14.47 -8.49
N GLY A 148 6.86 13.69 -8.92
CA GLY A 148 7.15 12.35 -8.40
C GLY A 148 8.27 12.39 -7.36
N ILE A 149 8.02 11.86 -6.17
CA ILE A 149 9.00 11.75 -5.09
C ILE A 149 9.24 10.27 -4.79
N ALA A 150 10.45 9.80 -5.01
CA ALA A 150 10.84 8.44 -4.63
C ALA A 150 11.45 8.43 -3.23
N ILE A 151 10.97 7.51 -2.40
CA ILE A 151 11.55 7.20 -1.09
C ILE A 151 12.40 5.93 -1.26
N SER A 152 13.73 6.07 -1.23
CA SER A 152 14.61 4.94 -1.53
C SER A 152 15.97 5.08 -0.88
N ASP A 153 16.51 3.98 -0.39
CA ASP A 153 17.87 3.88 0.15
C ASP A 153 18.96 3.72 -0.94
N GLY A 154 18.76 4.36 -2.11
CA GLY A 154 19.81 4.46 -3.12
C GLY A 154 19.60 3.62 -4.38
N ALA A 155 18.41 3.14 -4.66
CA ALA A 155 18.12 2.48 -5.93
C ALA A 155 18.31 3.45 -7.10
N GLU A 156 19.25 3.15 -8.01
CA GLU A 156 19.51 3.95 -9.23
C GLU A 156 18.23 4.17 -10.04
N ILE A 157 17.36 3.18 -10.09
CA ILE A 157 16.08 3.22 -10.82
C ILE A 157 15.15 4.32 -10.28
N ALA A 158 15.11 4.52 -8.96
CA ALA A 158 14.28 5.56 -8.35
C ALA A 158 14.73 6.98 -8.77
N ARG A 159 16.03 7.18 -8.98
CA ARG A 159 16.61 8.45 -9.42
C ARG A 159 16.36 8.80 -10.88
N GLU A 160 16.12 7.79 -11.72
CA GLU A 160 15.84 8.00 -13.14
C GLU A 160 14.36 8.35 -13.41
N ILE A 161 13.47 7.99 -12.48
CA ILE A 161 12.01 8.05 -12.69
C ILE A 161 11.35 9.17 -11.90
N ALA A 162 11.86 9.49 -10.71
CA ALA A 162 11.32 10.52 -9.85
C ALA A 162 12.00 11.87 -10.04
N ASP A 163 11.22 12.95 -9.91
CA ASP A 163 11.76 14.32 -9.94
C ASP A 163 12.66 14.61 -8.71
N ILE A 164 12.30 13.97 -7.59
CA ILE A 164 13.00 14.14 -6.31
C ILE A 164 13.17 12.77 -5.66
N THR A 165 14.33 12.55 -5.05
CA THR A 165 14.57 11.35 -4.22
C THR A 165 14.87 11.80 -2.80
N VAL A 166 14.22 11.16 -1.83
CA VAL A 166 14.43 11.35 -0.39
C VAL A 166 14.90 10.04 0.25
N GLY A 167 15.66 10.14 1.33
CA GLY A 167 16.12 8.96 2.07
C GLY A 167 14.96 8.17 2.67
N ALA A 168 15.06 6.85 2.64
CA ALA A 168 13.98 5.97 3.10
C ALA A 168 13.84 5.93 4.62
N ASP A 169 14.80 6.43 5.36
CA ASP A 169 14.87 6.37 6.82
C ASP A 169 14.15 7.50 7.54
N ASN A 170 13.70 8.56 6.82
CA ASN A 170 13.12 9.74 7.47
C ASN A 170 12.07 10.48 6.63
N LEU A 171 10.79 10.22 6.89
CA LEU A 171 9.68 10.90 6.20
C LEU A 171 9.61 12.41 6.49
N ASN A 172 10.28 12.93 7.54
CA ASN A 172 10.32 14.37 7.82
C ASN A 172 11.05 15.17 6.73
N GLU A 173 11.79 14.52 5.85
CA GLU A 173 12.38 15.19 4.68
C GLU A 173 11.31 15.77 3.75
N LEU A 174 10.12 15.15 3.68
CA LEU A 174 8.97 15.68 2.92
C LEU A 174 8.50 17.03 3.48
N ILE A 175 8.49 17.17 4.81
CA ILE A 175 8.15 18.43 5.48
C ILE A 175 9.19 19.51 5.18
N THR A 176 10.47 19.11 5.23
CA THR A 176 11.59 20.01 4.94
C THR A 176 11.52 20.50 3.49
N LEU A 177 11.30 19.58 2.54
CA LEU A 177 11.12 19.89 1.13
C LEU A 177 9.97 20.90 0.92
N ARG A 178 8.82 20.67 1.55
CA ARG A 178 7.67 21.59 1.45
C ARG A 178 7.97 22.96 2.01
N LYS A 179 8.64 23.06 3.17
CA LYS A 179 9.05 24.34 3.76
C LYS A 179 10.01 25.11 2.87
N ILE A 180 10.98 24.43 2.26
CA ILE A 180 11.92 25.05 1.32
C ILE A 180 11.14 25.60 0.09
N SER A 181 10.23 24.80 -0.47
CA SER A 181 9.46 25.22 -1.65
C SER A 181 8.53 26.41 -1.41
N THR A 182 8.18 26.71 -0.17
CA THR A 182 7.33 27.85 0.20
C THR A 182 8.14 29.08 0.61
N ALA A 183 9.43 28.95 0.85
CA ALA A 183 10.34 30.05 1.24
C ALA A 183 11.00 30.72 0.03
N LEU A 184 10.87 30.13 -1.17
CA LEU A 184 11.35 30.65 -2.46
C LEU A 184 10.27 31.46 -3.17
#